data_a3242586809a59b00ac371877d64bfea
#
_entry.id   a3242586809a59b00ac371877d64bfea
#
_cell.length_a   1.000
_cell.length_b   1.000
_cell.length_c   1.000
_cell.angle_alpha   90.00
_cell.angle_beta   90.00
_cell.angle_gamma   90.00
#
_symmetry.space_group_name_H-M   'P 1'
#
loop_
_entity.id
_entity.type
_entity.pdbx_description
1 polymer ?
#
loop_
_entity_poly.entity_id
_entity_poly.type
_entity_poly.pdbx_seq_one_letter_code
_entity_poly.pdbx_strand_id
1 'polypeptide(L)'
;VLSPWATAPFMLLKAPEEAEYLTLLGDAVRQLKPEANAVFGGQYRIAGHDVTFEPAAQADGLFAAKGEVITANWVEAEQLFGCLRQFNGELSLQPGLVHRANGGVLIISLRTLLSQPLLWMRLKTIVHQQRFDWVGYDESRPLPVSVPSMPLSLTVVLTGDRESLADFQEMEPELAEQAVYSEYEDNTQIADADDMAQ
;
A
#
# COMPACT_ATOMS: atom_id res chain seq x y z
N VAL A 1 -8.54 -16.15 -17.28
CA VAL A 1 -8.81 -15.89 -15.88
C VAL A 1 -8.39 -14.45 -15.57
N LEU A 2 -9.36 -13.60 -15.28
CA LEU A 2 -9.08 -12.24 -14.86
C LEU A 2 -8.30 -12.28 -13.55
N SER A 3 -7.15 -11.64 -13.56
CA SER A 3 -6.37 -11.51 -12.34
C SER A 3 -7.22 -10.81 -11.28
N PRO A 4 -7.29 -11.32 -10.04
CA PRO A 4 -8.01 -10.62 -8.98
C PRO A 4 -7.51 -9.19 -8.75
N TRP A 5 -6.28 -8.91 -9.17
CA TRP A 5 -5.67 -7.58 -9.11
C TRP A 5 -6.36 -6.53 -9.97
N ALA A 6 -7.08 -6.97 -11.02
CA ALA A 6 -7.69 -6.04 -11.98
C ALA A 6 -9.05 -5.51 -11.51
N THR A 7 -9.74 -6.20 -10.59
CA THR A 7 -11.12 -5.91 -10.25
C THR A 7 -11.37 -5.54 -8.79
N ALA A 8 -10.46 -5.87 -7.89
CA ALA A 8 -10.61 -5.59 -6.47
C ALA A 8 -9.40 -4.82 -5.94
N PRO A 9 -9.59 -3.61 -5.37
CA PRO A 9 -8.47 -2.86 -4.79
C PRO A 9 -7.94 -3.48 -3.49
N PHE A 10 -8.75 -4.30 -2.82
CA PHE A 10 -8.38 -4.97 -1.59
C PHE A 10 -8.52 -6.47 -1.72
N MET A 11 -7.56 -7.18 -1.15
CA MET A 11 -7.60 -8.64 -1.04
C MET A 11 -7.33 -9.01 0.41
N LEU A 12 -8.15 -9.90 0.95
CA LEU A 12 -7.93 -10.46 2.28
C LEU A 12 -7.23 -11.80 2.15
N LEU A 13 -6.16 -11.96 2.89
CA LEU A 13 -5.37 -13.18 2.86
C LEU A 13 -5.11 -13.67 4.28
N LYS A 14 -5.60 -14.87 4.58
CA LYS A 14 -5.28 -15.52 5.84
C LYS A 14 -3.87 -16.07 5.78
N ALA A 15 -2.98 -15.51 6.58
CA ALA A 15 -1.59 -15.91 6.67
C ALA A 15 -1.07 -15.66 8.07
N PRO A 16 -0.07 -16.42 8.53
CA PRO A 16 0.62 -16.08 9.76
C PRO A 16 1.23 -14.69 9.69
N GLU A 17 1.14 -13.94 10.79
CA GLU A 17 1.65 -12.56 10.84
C GLU A 17 3.14 -12.48 11.16
N GLU A 18 3.91 -13.44 10.70
CA GLU A 18 5.35 -13.45 10.87
C GLU A 18 6.04 -12.82 9.65
N ALA A 19 7.10 -12.07 9.90
CA ALA A 19 7.82 -11.35 8.85
C ALA A 19 8.31 -12.28 7.72
N GLU A 20 8.66 -13.50 8.05
CA GLU A 20 9.12 -14.50 7.07
C GLU A 20 8.01 -14.83 6.06
N TYR A 21 6.78 -14.99 6.53
CA TYR A 21 5.64 -15.26 5.66
C TYR A 21 5.31 -14.08 4.76
N LEU A 22 5.44 -12.87 5.28
CA LEU A 22 5.23 -11.67 4.46
C LEU A 22 6.27 -11.59 3.34
N THR A 23 7.51 -11.94 3.62
CA THR A 23 8.57 -11.97 2.61
C THR A 23 8.26 -13.01 1.52
N LEU A 24 7.87 -14.21 1.91
CA LEU A 24 7.49 -15.26 0.96
C LEU A 24 6.29 -14.85 0.11
N LEU A 25 5.30 -14.24 0.74
CA LEU A 25 4.12 -13.76 0.05
C LEU A 25 4.47 -12.66 -0.94
N GLY A 26 5.36 -11.74 -0.56
CA GLY A 26 5.84 -10.69 -1.45
C GLY A 26 6.52 -11.27 -2.68
N ASP A 27 7.35 -12.27 -2.51
CA ASP A 27 8.03 -12.95 -3.62
C ASP A 27 7.04 -13.64 -4.55
N ALA A 28 6.03 -14.32 -3.98
CA ALA A 28 4.98 -14.97 -4.78
C ALA A 28 4.18 -13.95 -5.58
N VAL A 29 3.82 -12.82 -4.97
CA VAL A 29 3.07 -11.77 -5.65
C VAL A 29 3.89 -11.13 -6.76
N ARG A 30 5.20 -10.94 -6.57
CA ARG A 30 6.08 -10.41 -7.62
C ARG A 30 6.07 -11.27 -8.87
N GLN A 31 5.97 -12.58 -8.72
CA GLN A 31 5.90 -13.50 -9.86
C GLN A 31 4.57 -13.44 -10.60
N LEU A 32 3.49 -13.11 -9.91
CA LEU A 32 2.14 -13.07 -10.47
C LEU A 32 1.71 -11.68 -10.93
N LYS A 33 2.48 -10.66 -10.59
CA LYS A 33 2.11 -9.28 -10.81
C LYS A 33 2.15 -8.91 -12.29
N PRO A 34 1.11 -8.25 -12.83
CA PRO A 34 1.18 -7.66 -14.15
C PRO A 34 2.15 -6.48 -14.17
N GLU A 35 2.57 -6.07 -15.36
CA GLU A 35 3.42 -4.89 -15.49
C GLU A 35 2.76 -3.66 -14.90
N ALA A 36 3.58 -2.81 -14.30
CA ALA A 36 3.10 -1.60 -13.67
C ALA A 36 2.49 -0.63 -14.69
N ASN A 37 1.40 -0.01 -14.30
CA ASN A 37 0.81 1.07 -15.07
C ASN A 37 1.49 2.39 -14.70
N ALA A 38 2.42 2.84 -15.51
CA ALA A 38 3.22 4.02 -15.26
C ALA A 38 2.43 5.35 -15.33
N VAL A 39 1.17 5.30 -15.76
CA VAL A 39 0.34 6.51 -15.93
C VAL A 39 0.13 7.27 -14.62
N PHE A 40 0.19 6.58 -13.49
CA PHE A 40 -0.09 7.19 -12.19
C PHE A 40 1.13 7.80 -11.49
N GLY A 41 2.29 7.75 -12.10
CA GLY A 41 3.49 8.35 -11.54
C GLY A 41 3.71 9.79 -11.95
N GLY A 42 4.66 10.43 -11.29
CA GLY A 42 5.02 11.80 -11.61
C GLY A 42 6.19 12.29 -10.80
N GLN A 43 6.33 13.61 -10.77
CA GLN A 43 7.40 14.27 -10.08
C GLN A 43 6.89 15.55 -9.40
N TYR A 44 7.32 15.75 -8.16
CA TYR A 44 7.11 17.01 -7.47
C TYR A 44 8.27 17.94 -7.72
N ARG A 45 7.93 19.20 -7.99
CA ARG A 45 8.91 20.29 -8.11
C ARG A 45 8.66 21.29 -7.00
N ILE A 46 9.72 21.64 -6.29
CA ILE A 46 9.67 22.59 -5.18
C ILE A 46 10.52 23.82 -5.56
N ALA A 47 9.86 24.97 -5.60
CA ALA A 47 10.51 26.26 -5.87
C ALA A 47 10.15 27.20 -4.71
N GLY A 48 11.03 27.30 -3.72
CA GLY A 48 10.74 28.05 -2.50
C GLY A 48 9.58 27.44 -1.73
N HIS A 49 8.45 28.14 -1.67
CA HIS A 49 7.21 27.68 -1.05
C HIS A 49 6.17 27.18 -2.06
N ASP A 50 6.49 27.21 -3.34
CA ASP A 50 5.61 26.73 -4.38
C ASP A 50 5.94 25.27 -4.69
N VAL A 51 4.96 24.40 -4.56
CA VAL A 51 5.08 22.98 -4.88
C VAL A 51 4.13 22.66 -6.00
N THR A 52 4.66 22.04 -7.07
CA THR A 52 3.89 21.63 -8.23
C THR A 52 4.10 20.14 -8.50
N PHE A 53 3.12 19.51 -9.12
CA PHE A 53 3.20 18.09 -9.53
C PHE A 53 3.09 18.00 -11.05
N GLU A 54 4.02 17.28 -11.66
CA GLU A 54 4.00 16.99 -13.10
C GLU A 54 3.79 15.49 -13.31
N PRO A 55 2.68 15.07 -13.95
CA PRO A 55 2.50 13.67 -14.33
C PRO A 55 3.54 13.26 -15.37
N ALA A 56 4.08 12.06 -15.24
CA ALA A 56 5.05 11.55 -16.18
C ALA A 56 4.95 10.04 -16.28
N ALA A 57 4.88 9.53 -17.51
CA ALA A 57 4.79 8.10 -17.77
C ALA A 57 6.11 7.37 -17.49
N GLN A 58 7.23 8.08 -17.58
CA GLN A 58 8.55 7.54 -17.28
C GLN A 58 9.29 8.57 -16.45
N ALA A 59 9.23 8.43 -15.16
CA ALA A 59 9.92 9.32 -14.26
C ALA A 59 10.94 8.55 -13.45
N ASP A 60 12.19 8.99 -13.53
CA ASP A 60 13.23 8.58 -12.62
C ASP A 60 13.15 9.50 -11.41
N GLY A 61 12.29 9.21 -10.47
CA GLY A 61 12.11 10.07 -9.33
C GLY A 61 11.51 9.34 -8.15
N LEU A 62 11.46 10.04 -7.02
CA LEU A 62 10.94 9.49 -5.77
C LEU A 62 9.46 9.12 -5.86
N PHE A 63 8.71 9.78 -6.75
CA PHE A 63 7.28 9.59 -6.89
C PHE A 63 6.89 8.92 -8.22
N ALA A 64 7.84 8.33 -8.90
CA ALA A 64 7.57 7.54 -10.09
C ALA A 64 6.75 6.29 -9.74
N ALA A 65 5.84 5.92 -10.63
CA ALA A 65 5.07 4.67 -10.47
C ALA A 65 5.96 3.47 -10.81
N LYS A 66 6.62 2.94 -9.80
CA LYS A 66 7.58 1.84 -9.96
C LYS A 66 6.93 0.47 -10.00
N GLY A 67 5.69 0.38 -9.55
CA GLY A 67 4.97 -0.88 -9.54
C GLY A 67 5.59 -1.95 -8.66
N GLU A 68 6.27 -1.56 -7.59
CA GLU A 68 6.91 -2.49 -6.68
C GLU A 68 5.89 -3.26 -5.84
N VAL A 69 6.28 -4.43 -5.37
CA VAL A 69 5.57 -5.17 -4.35
C VAL A 69 6.24 -4.87 -3.01
N ILE A 70 5.52 -4.18 -2.15
CA ILE A 70 6.02 -3.72 -0.85
C ILE A 70 5.31 -4.49 0.25
N THR A 71 6.07 -4.99 1.21
CA THR A 71 5.52 -5.68 2.39
C THR A 71 5.75 -4.84 3.64
N ALA A 72 4.74 -4.77 4.50
CA ALA A 72 4.79 -4.04 5.76
C ALA A 72 4.15 -4.85 6.87
N ASN A 73 4.94 -5.26 7.86
CA ASN A 73 4.43 -5.95 9.04
C ASN A 73 3.89 -4.96 10.06
N TRP A 74 4.74 -4.05 10.51
CA TRP A 74 4.35 -2.92 11.35
C TRP A 74 4.86 -1.64 10.71
N VAL A 75 4.00 -0.62 10.61
CA VAL A 75 4.37 0.63 9.98
C VAL A 75 3.63 1.78 10.66
N GLU A 76 4.33 2.90 10.81
CA GLU A 76 3.76 4.14 11.29
C GLU A 76 3.26 4.98 10.10
N ALA A 77 2.39 5.96 10.39
CA ALA A 77 1.78 6.78 9.35
C ALA A 77 2.81 7.51 8.47
N GLU A 78 3.86 8.04 9.08
CA GLU A 78 4.91 8.73 8.33
C GLU A 78 5.65 7.81 7.36
N GLN A 79 5.91 6.57 7.77
CA GLN A 79 6.55 5.58 6.92
C GLN A 79 5.66 5.14 5.76
N LEU A 80 4.36 5.01 6.04
CA LEU A 80 3.40 4.55 5.05
C LEU A 80 3.06 5.64 4.04
N PHE A 81 2.81 6.85 4.51
CA PHE A 81 2.30 7.94 3.68
C PHE A 81 3.34 8.98 3.29
N GLY A 82 4.56 8.87 3.83
CA GLY A 82 5.56 9.88 3.59
C GLY A 82 5.34 11.14 4.43
N CYS A 83 6.16 12.13 4.19
CA CYS A 83 6.10 13.38 4.94
C CYS A 83 6.68 14.54 4.17
N LEU A 84 6.28 15.73 4.56
CA LEU A 84 6.92 17.00 4.17
C LEU A 84 7.87 17.40 5.29
N ARG A 85 9.13 17.57 4.94
CA ARG A 85 10.15 18.04 5.88
C ARG A 85 10.63 19.42 5.49
N GLN A 86 10.95 20.22 6.50
CA GLN A 86 11.54 21.53 6.31
C GLN A 86 12.83 21.60 7.10
N PHE A 87 13.93 21.88 6.41
CA PHE A 87 15.25 22.00 7.03
C PHE A 87 15.94 23.23 6.48
N ASN A 88 16.35 24.15 7.37
CA ASN A 88 16.97 25.43 7.01
C ASN A 88 16.17 26.21 5.96
N GLY A 89 14.85 26.18 6.06
CA GLY A 89 13.96 26.85 5.11
C GLY A 89 13.74 26.11 3.79
N GLU A 90 14.42 25.01 3.56
CA GLU A 90 14.22 24.17 2.38
C GLU A 90 13.17 23.10 2.64
N LEU A 91 12.22 22.97 1.72
CA LEU A 91 11.19 21.95 1.77
C LEU A 91 11.64 20.69 1.05
N SER A 92 11.29 19.55 1.62
CA SER A 92 11.59 18.24 1.03
C SER A 92 10.39 17.32 1.23
N LEU A 93 9.93 16.71 0.14
CA LEU A 93 8.88 15.69 0.18
C LEU A 93 9.54 14.31 0.20
N GLN A 94 9.18 13.52 1.19
CA GLN A 94 9.66 12.15 1.33
C GLN A 94 8.55 11.18 0.97
N PRO A 95 8.79 10.25 0.02
CA PRO A 95 7.78 9.26 -0.32
C PRO A 95 7.59 8.25 0.80
N GLY A 96 6.36 7.78 0.96
CA GLY A 96 6.05 6.65 1.82
C GLY A 96 5.97 5.34 1.03
N LEU A 97 5.61 4.29 1.73
CA LEU A 97 5.48 2.97 1.11
C LEU A 97 4.38 2.95 0.05
N VAL A 98 3.31 3.72 0.22
CA VAL A 98 2.24 3.80 -0.79
C VAL A 98 2.75 4.39 -2.11
N HIS A 99 3.68 5.33 -2.05
CA HIS A 99 4.27 5.90 -3.26
C HIS A 99 5.19 4.89 -3.96
N ARG A 100 5.96 4.13 -3.19
CA ARG A 100 6.81 3.07 -3.74
C ARG A 100 6.01 1.95 -4.36
N ALA A 101 4.84 1.63 -3.79
CA ALA A 101 3.96 0.60 -4.30
C ALA A 101 3.01 1.10 -5.39
N ASN A 102 3.08 2.38 -5.76
CA ASN A 102 2.21 2.96 -6.79
C ASN A 102 2.37 2.20 -8.11
N GLY A 103 1.26 1.78 -8.67
CA GLY A 103 1.22 0.91 -9.85
C GLY A 103 1.45 -0.56 -9.53
N GLY A 104 1.64 -0.91 -8.27
CA GLY A 104 1.94 -2.27 -7.83
C GLY A 104 1.06 -2.72 -6.67
N VAL A 105 1.67 -3.36 -5.68
CA VAL A 105 0.96 -4.03 -4.59
C VAL A 105 1.60 -3.68 -3.25
N LEU A 106 0.75 -3.33 -2.29
CA LEU A 106 1.14 -3.19 -0.89
C LEU A 106 0.55 -4.36 -0.09
N ILE A 107 1.41 -5.13 0.55
CA ILE A 107 1.01 -6.21 1.45
C ILE A 107 1.23 -5.72 2.87
N ILE A 108 0.15 -5.58 3.63
CA ILE A 108 0.21 -5.00 4.97
C ILE A 108 -0.54 -5.88 5.96
N SER A 109 0.02 -6.01 7.16
CA SER A 109 -0.58 -6.78 8.23
C SER A 109 -1.82 -6.06 8.78
N LEU A 110 -2.90 -6.81 8.97
CA LEU A 110 -4.11 -6.31 9.61
C LEU A 110 -3.86 -5.81 11.02
N ARG A 111 -2.91 -6.40 11.73
CA ARG A 111 -2.57 -5.96 13.09
C ARG A 111 -2.17 -4.48 13.12
N THR A 112 -1.39 -4.03 12.14
CA THR A 112 -1.04 -2.62 12.00
C THR A 112 -2.27 -1.74 11.83
N LEU A 113 -3.20 -2.16 10.99
CA LEU A 113 -4.40 -1.37 10.69
C LEU A 113 -5.40 -1.37 11.83
N LEU A 114 -5.59 -2.52 12.49
CA LEU A 114 -6.48 -2.63 13.63
C LEU A 114 -5.99 -1.82 14.83
N SER A 115 -4.68 -1.70 14.99
CA SER A 115 -4.06 -0.90 16.05
C SER A 115 -4.04 0.59 15.74
N GLN A 116 -4.18 0.97 14.47
CA GLN A 116 -4.11 2.36 14.01
C GLN A 116 -5.31 2.70 13.11
N PRO A 117 -6.51 2.92 13.69
CA PRO A 117 -7.72 3.13 12.89
C PRO A 117 -7.65 4.33 11.95
N LEU A 118 -6.99 5.41 12.35
CA LEU A 118 -6.86 6.60 11.50
C LEU A 118 -5.97 6.34 10.30
N LEU A 119 -4.92 5.54 10.47
CA LEU A 119 -4.05 5.11 9.38
C LEU A 119 -4.84 4.27 8.38
N TRP A 120 -5.66 3.34 8.87
CA TRP A 120 -6.52 2.53 8.03
C TRP A 120 -7.52 3.37 7.24
N MET A 121 -8.20 4.31 7.89
CA MET A 121 -9.16 5.19 7.22
C MET A 121 -8.51 5.97 6.08
N ARG A 122 -7.31 6.49 6.31
CA ARG A 122 -6.57 7.21 5.27
C ARG A 122 -6.17 6.30 4.12
N LEU A 123 -5.64 5.12 4.42
CA LEU A 123 -5.26 4.15 3.39
C LEU A 123 -6.46 3.74 2.54
N LYS A 124 -7.58 3.44 3.17
CA LYS A 124 -8.83 3.09 2.49
C LYS A 124 -9.27 4.19 1.53
N THR A 125 -9.24 5.43 1.97
CA THR A 125 -9.61 6.59 1.15
C THR A 125 -8.69 6.74 -0.05
N ILE A 126 -7.39 6.62 0.14
CA ILE A 126 -6.39 6.71 -0.94
C ILE A 126 -6.66 5.64 -2.00
N VAL A 127 -6.86 4.41 -1.57
CA VAL A 127 -7.08 3.29 -2.50
C VAL A 127 -8.37 3.45 -3.29
N HIS A 128 -9.46 3.84 -2.63
CA HIS A 128 -10.74 4.04 -3.30
C HIS A 128 -10.74 5.21 -4.26
N GLN A 129 -10.12 6.32 -3.88
CA GLN A 129 -10.08 7.52 -4.72
C GLN A 129 -9.01 7.48 -5.79
N GLN A 130 -8.06 6.56 -5.68
CA GLN A 130 -6.87 6.51 -6.56
C GLN A 130 -6.14 7.85 -6.60
N ARG A 131 -6.08 8.51 -5.45
CA ARG A 131 -5.48 9.81 -5.29
C ARG A 131 -4.83 9.92 -3.91
N PHE A 132 -3.66 10.50 -3.87
CA PHE A 132 -2.95 10.78 -2.63
C PHE A 132 -2.98 12.27 -2.34
N ASP A 133 -3.49 12.64 -1.18
CA ASP A 133 -3.52 14.01 -0.67
C ASP A 133 -2.52 14.11 0.50
N TRP A 134 -1.70 15.14 0.45
CA TRP A 134 -0.78 15.43 1.55
C TRP A 134 -1.54 16.14 2.66
N VAL A 135 -1.39 15.65 3.88
CA VAL A 135 -2.05 16.23 5.06
C VAL A 135 -1.02 16.44 6.16
N GLY A 136 -1.30 17.39 7.05
CA GLY A 136 -0.50 17.59 8.25
C GLY A 136 -0.66 16.42 9.23
N TYR A 137 0.22 16.39 10.23
CA TYR A 137 0.17 15.34 11.25
C TYR A 137 -1.12 15.38 12.05
N ASP A 138 -1.59 16.57 12.38
CA ASP A 138 -2.84 16.82 13.09
C ASP A 138 -3.28 18.27 12.84
N GLU A 139 -4.41 18.65 13.42
CA GLU A 139 -4.94 20.01 13.25
C GLU A 139 -4.00 21.10 13.80
N SER A 140 -3.18 20.77 14.80
CA SER A 140 -2.22 21.70 15.39
C SER A 140 -0.93 21.83 14.57
N ARG A 141 -0.71 20.93 13.61
CA ARG A 141 0.49 20.90 12.77
C ARG A 141 0.11 20.79 11.30
N PRO A 142 -0.56 21.80 10.75
CA PRO A 142 -0.91 21.78 9.33
C PRO A 142 0.36 21.84 8.47
N LEU A 143 0.21 21.47 7.20
CA LEU A 143 1.31 21.59 6.26
C LEU A 143 1.72 23.07 6.12
N PRO A 144 3.03 23.38 6.11
CA PRO A 144 3.49 24.75 5.97
C PRO A 144 3.19 25.36 4.60
N VAL A 145 2.96 24.52 3.60
CA VAL A 145 2.64 24.93 2.24
C VAL A 145 1.57 24.01 1.66
N SER A 146 0.90 24.47 0.62
CA SER A 146 -0.04 23.64 -0.13
C SER A 146 0.73 22.72 -1.06
N VAL A 147 0.47 21.42 -0.96
CA VAL A 147 1.09 20.40 -1.82
C VAL A 147 0.00 19.78 -2.68
N PRO A 148 0.15 19.82 -4.02
CA PRO A 148 -0.84 19.22 -4.91
C PRO A 148 -1.00 17.72 -4.66
N SER A 149 -2.22 17.22 -4.82
CA SER A 149 -2.46 15.77 -4.81
C SER A 149 -1.83 15.12 -6.02
N MET A 150 -1.57 13.83 -5.92
CA MET A 150 -1.07 13.03 -7.04
C MET A 150 -1.95 11.81 -7.27
N PRO A 151 -2.07 11.35 -8.51
CA PRO A 151 -2.74 10.10 -8.78
C PRO A 151 -1.92 8.93 -8.21
N LEU A 152 -2.63 7.96 -7.64
CA LEU A 152 -1.98 6.79 -7.03
C LEU A 152 -2.90 5.58 -7.21
N SER A 153 -2.39 4.57 -7.90
CA SER A 153 -3.12 3.32 -8.13
C SER A 153 -2.43 2.19 -7.38
N LEU A 154 -3.14 1.61 -6.44
CA LEU A 154 -2.56 0.68 -5.49
C LEU A 154 -3.52 -0.48 -5.24
N THR A 155 -2.99 -1.70 -5.32
CA THR A 155 -3.68 -2.89 -4.85
C THR A 155 -3.15 -3.22 -3.46
N VAL A 156 -4.04 -3.44 -2.51
CA VAL A 156 -3.66 -3.72 -1.12
C VAL A 156 -4.04 -5.14 -0.77
N VAL A 157 -3.08 -5.90 -0.30
CA VAL A 157 -3.28 -7.23 0.27
C VAL A 157 -3.20 -7.10 1.79
N LEU A 158 -4.32 -7.40 2.44
CA LEU A 158 -4.44 -7.37 3.90
C LEU A 158 -4.22 -8.78 4.43
N THR A 159 -3.18 -8.95 5.22
CA THR A 159 -2.83 -10.26 5.77
C THR A 159 -3.13 -10.32 7.25
N GLY A 160 -3.59 -11.44 7.73
CA GLY A 160 -3.82 -11.63 9.14
C GLY A 160 -4.13 -13.07 9.48
N ASP A 161 -4.01 -13.40 10.76
CA ASP A 161 -4.49 -14.65 11.28
C ASP A 161 -6.02 -14.66 11.35
N ARG A 162 -6.58 -15.77 11.80
CA ARG A 162 -8.03 -15.95 11.89
C ARG A 162 -8.69 -14.88 12.77
N GLU A 163 -8.07 -14.54 13.87
CA GLU A 163 -8.58 -13.56 14.83
C GLU A 163 -8.57 -12.16 14.23
N SER A 164 -7.46 -11.76 13.62
CA SER A 164 -7.35 -10.46 12.96
C SER A 164 -8.34 -10.30 11.82
N LEU A 165 -8.56 -11.36 11.03
CA LEU A 165 -9.56 -11.34 9.95
C LEU A 165 -10.97 -11.20 10.50
N ALA A 166 -11.30 -11.88 11.60
CA ALA A 166 -12.60 -11.75 12.24
C ALA A 166 -12.84 -10.34 12.75
N ASP A 167 -11.85 -9.75 13.41
CA ASP A 167 -11.91 -8.38 13.89
C ASP A 167 -12.09 -7.38 12.73
N PHE A 168 -11.38 -7.59 11.64
CA PHE A 168 -11.51 -6.76 10.46
C PHE A 168 -12.90 -6.86 9.83
N GLN A 169 -13.48 -8.06 9.76
CA GLN A 169 -14.81 -8.25 9.23
C GLN A 169 -15.88 -7.53 10.06
N GLU A 170 -15.70 -7.46 11.37
CA GLU A 170 -16.58 -6.68 12.24
C GLU A 170 -16.43 -5.18 12.02
N MET A 171 -15.20 -4.71 11.80
CA MET A 171 -14.92 -3.31 11.59
C MET A 171 -15.37 -2.82 10.21
N GLU A 172 -15.21 -3.65 9.19
CA GLU A 172 -15.48 -3.31 7.79
C GLU A 172 -16.29 -4.40 7.08
N PRO A 173 -17.56 -4.61 7.46
CA PRO A 173 -18.34 -5.71 6.90
C PRO A 173 -18.57 -5.58 5.40
N GLU A 174 -18.81 -4.38 4.89
CA GLU A 174 -19.04 -4.16 3.47
C GLU A 174 -17.78 -4.44 2.64
N LEU A 175 -16.64 -3.98 3.13
CA LEU A 175 -15.38 -4.20 2.44
C LEU A 175 -15.00 -5.68 2.44
N ALA A 176 -15.25 -6.37 3.54
CA ALA A 176 -14.96 -7.79 3.66
C ALA A 176 -15.81 -8.63 2.69
N GLU A 177 -17.05 -8.23 2.43
CA GLU A 177 -17.90 -8.88 1.44
C GLU A 177 -17.43 -8.65 0.01
N GLN A 178 -16.88 -7.48 -0.28
CA GLN A 178 -16.43 -7.09 -1.61
C GLN A 178 -15.00 -7.52 -1.90
N ALA A 179 -14.19 -7.77 -0.87
CA ALA A 179 -12.80 -8.15 -1.03
C ALA A 179 -12.68 -9.59 -1.51
N VAL A 180 -11.67 -9.84 -2.31
CA VAL A 180 -11.32 -11.21 -2.69
C VAL A 180 -10.66 -11.87 -1.47
N TYR A 181 -11.31 -12.92 -0.97
CA TYR A 181 -10.82 -13.67 0.17
C TYR A 181 -10.02 -14.87 -0.32
N SER A 182 -8.82 -15.04 0.22
CA SER A 182 -7.99 -16.20 -0.05
C SER A 182 -7.33 -16.67 1.24
N GLU A 183 -7.22 -17.97 1.38
CA GLU A 183 -6.46 -18.59 2.46
C GLU A 183 -5.07 -18.93 1.94
N TYR A 184 -4.06 -18.32 2.55
CA TYR A 184 -2.71 -18.82 2.38
C TYR A 184 -2.50 -19.91 3.42
N GLU A 185 -2.81 -21.13 3.02
CA GLU A 185 -2.37 -22.28 3.77
C GLU A 185 -0.88 -22.48 3.50
N ASP A 186 -0.21 -23.11 4.44
CA ASP A 186 1.19 -23.43 4.25
C ASP A 186 1.32 -24.35 3.03
N ASN A 187 1.34 -23.75 1.86
CA ASN A 187 1.41 -24.46 0.59
C ASN A 187 2.66 -25.32 0.46
N THR A 188 3.67 -25.08 1.32
CA THR A 188 4.82 -25.97 1.35
C THR A 188 4.45 -27.38 1.79
N GLN A 189 3.53 -27.51 2.75
CA GLN A 189 3.06 -28.84 3.14
C GLN A 189 2.22 -29.51 2.04
N ILE A 190 1.38 -28.74 1.39
CA ILE A 190 0.54 -29.26 0.30
C ILE A 190 1.41 -29.57 -0.92
N ALA A 191 2.32 -28.69 -1.27
CA ALA A 191 3.24 -28.92 -2.38
C ALA A 191 4.15 -30.12 -2.13
N ASP A 192 4.66 -30.27 -0.92
CA ASP A 192 5.48 -31.42 -0.54
C ASP A 192 4.67 -32.72 -0.58
N ALA A 193 3.41 -32.69 -0.18
CA ALA A 193 2.53 -33.84 -0.26
C ALA A 193 2.22 -34.21 -1.71
N ASP A 194 1.99 -33.24 -2.57
CA ASP A 194 1.77 -33.46 -4.00
C ASP A 194 3.04 -33.97 -4.68
N ASP A 195 4.18 -33.41 -4.34
CA ASP A 195 5.46 -33.88 -4.86
C ASP A 195 5.77 -35.31 -4.41
N MET A 196 5.40 -35.67 -3.20
CA MET A 196 5.56 -37.05 -2.73
C MET A 196 4.56 -38.01 -3.34
N ALA A 197 3.44 -37.50 -3.83
CA ALA A 197 2.45 -38.33 -4.53
C ALA A 197 2.81 -38.63 -5.97
N GLN A 198 3.79 -37.92 -6.51
CA GLN A 198 4.31 -38.13 -7.87
C GLN A 198 5.57 -38.98 -7.85
#